data_152f77655e62a535be4a13ed4b1b8b55
#
_entry.id   152f77655e62a535be4a13ed4b1b8b55
#
_cell.length_a   1.000
_cell.length_b   1.000
_cell.length_c   1.000
_cell.angle_alpha   90.00
_cell.angle_beta   90.00
_cell.angle_gamma   90.00
#
_symmetry.space_group_name_H-M   'P 1'
#
loop_
_entity.id
_entity.type
_entity.pdbx_description
1 polymer ?
#
loop_
_entity_poly.entity_id
_entity_poly.type
_entity_poly.pdbx_seq_one_letter_code
_entity_poly.pdbx_strand_id
1 'polypeptide(L)'
;GRRIGDVTYDFVSLEDIAPVMARSAVAAEDANFCLHWGLDVNAIRDRIERGGTGGASTISQQVVKNVYLWHGRSWTRKAAEALWTPLTELIWTKHRVLELYLNVAEFDEGIFGVQAASRHYFGVNASDLSAVQAARLAAILPSPKTRSASNPSNTTRRRAASILDGAATIRVDGRAACFNGE
;
A
#
# COMPACT_ATOMS: atom_id res chain seq x y z
N GLY A 1 28.51 -0.94 -11.43
CA GLY A 1 27.39 -0.04 -11.50
C GLY A 1 26.18 -0.79 -12.01
N ARG A 2 25.16 -0.99 -11.18
CA ARG A 2 23.84 -1.46 -11.63
C ARG A 2 23.28 -0.36 -12.54
N ARG A 3 23.00 -0.68 -13.79
CA ARG A 3 22.13 0.16 -14.59
C ARG A 3 20.75 0.13 -13.91
N ILE A 4 20.28 1.29 -13.49
CA ILE A 4 18.89 1.48 -13.17
C ILE A 4 18.20 1.37 -14.53
N GLY A 5 17.48 0.27 -14.76
CA GLY A 5 16.62 0.13 -15.95
C GLY A 5 15.63 1.28 -16.00
N ASP A 6 15.02 1.51 -17.14
CA ASP A 6 14.04 2.58 -17.32
C ASP A 6 12.97 2.50 -16.23
N VAL A 7 12.89 3.55 -15.41
CA VAL A 7 11.85 3.66 -14.37
C VAL A 7 10.52 3.96 -15.08
N THR A 8 9.56 3.08 -14.91
CA THR A 8 8.21 3.31 -15.42
C THR A 8 7.35 3.87 -14.29
N TYR A 9 6.84 5.07 -14.49
CA TYR A 9 6.01 5.81 -13.55
C TYR A 9 4.93 6.61 -14.30
N ASP A 10 3.70 6.52 -13.84
CA ASP A 10 2.56 7.25 -14.40
C ASP A 10 1.61 7.58 -13.24
N PHE A 11 1.54 8.88 -12.88
CA PHE A 11 0.69 9.34 -11.78
C PHE A 11 -0.77 9.35 -12.21
N VAL A 12 -1.65 8.86 -11.33
CA VAL A 12 -3.11 8.91 -11.50
C VAL A 12 -3.76 9.37 -10.21
N SER A 13 -4.84 10.14 -10.31
CA SER A 13 -5.65 10.54 -9.15
C SER A 13 -6.33 9.31 -8.53
N LEU A 14 -6.73 9.40 -7.26
CA LEU A 14 -7.40 8.28 -6.59
C LEU A 14 -8.74 7.96 -7.24
N GLU A 15 -9.41 8.97 -7.81
CA GLU A 15 -10.67 8.85 -8.54
C GLU A 15 -10.52 8.06 -9.85
N ASP A 16 -9.33 8.08 -10.45
CA ASP A 16 -8.99 7.35 -11.67
C ASP A 16 -8.43 5.94 -11.39
N ILE A 17 -8.44 5.52 -10.13
CA ILE A 17 -8.07 4.16 -9.69
C ILE A 17 -9.34 3.40 -9.33
N ALA A 18 -9.45 2.15 -9.77
CA ALA A 18 -10.57 1.29 -9.37
C ALA A 18 -10.73 1.29 -7.83
N PRO A 19 -11.91 1.63 -7.27
CA PRO A 19 -12.08 1.73 -5.81
C PRO A 19 -11.72 0.45 -5.04
N VAL A 20 -11.81 -0.70 -5.70
CA VAL A 20 -11.38 -1.98 -5.13
C VAL A 20 -9.87 -2.05 -4.93
N MET A 21 -9.07 -1.32 -5.69
CA MET A 21 -7.61 -1.28 -5.50
C MET A 21 -7.25 -0.54 -4.20
N ALA A 22 -7.88 0.61 -3.96
CA ALA A 22 -7.71 1.37 -2.72
C ALA A 22 -8.05 0.51 -1.49
N ARG A 23 -9.22 -0.15 -1.51
CA ARG A 23 -9.63 -1.07 -0.44
C ARG A 23 -8.70 -2.27 -0.29
N SER A 24 -8.18 -2.82 -1.38
CA SER A 24 -7.24 -3.94 -1.34
C SER A 24 -5.90 -3.56 -0.72
N ALA A 25 -5.39 -2.37 -1.02
CA ALA A 25 -4.17 -1.84 -0.41
C ALA A 25 -4.35 -1.62 1.10
N VAL A 26 -5.47 -1.01 1.51
CA VAL A 26 -5.82 -0.82 2.93
C VAL A 26 -5.99 -2.16 3.64
N ALA A 27 -6.71 -3.12 3.07
CA ALA A 27 -6.87 -4.45 3.64
C ALA A 27 -5.55 -5.20 3.81
N ALA A 28 -4.61 -5.00 2.88
CA ALA A 28 -3.32 -5.69 2.86
C ALA A 28 -2.30 -5.13 3.86
N GLU A 29 -2.28 -3.81 4.03
CA GLU A 29 -1.19 -3.09 4.69
C GLU A 29 -1.62 -2.38 5.97
N ASP A 30 -2.90 -1.94 6.05
CA ASP A 30 -3.35 -1.07 7.13
C ASP A 30 -4.88 -1.11 7.28
N ALA A 31 -5.41 -2.23 7.75
CA ALA A 31 -6.87 -2.46 7.81
C ALA A 31 -7.63 -1.44 8.68
N ASN A 32 -6.93 -0.71 9.57
CA ASN A 32 -7.47 0.32 10.45
C ASN A 32 -7.15 1.75 9.95
N PHE A 33 -6.79 1.93 8.70
CA PHE A 33 -6.27 3.18 8.13
C PHE A 33 -7.11 4.42 8.48
N CYS A 34 -8.43 4.31 8.47
CA CYS A 34 -9.34 5.41 8.84
C CYS A 34 -9.48 5.63 10.36
N LEU A 35 -8.96 4.73 11.20
CA LEU A 35 -9.20 4.73 12.65
C LEU A 35 -8.03 5.27 13.47
N HIS A 36 -6.90 5.60 12.85
CA HIS A 36 -5.72 6.11 13.55
C HIS A 36 -5.12 7.34 12.85
N TRP A 37 -4.27 8.06 13.59
CA TRP A 37 -3.55 9.25 13.12
C TRP A 37 -2.11 8.89 12.74
N GLY A 38 -1.95 8.17 11.63
CA GLY A 38 -0.67 7.81 11.06
C GLY A 38 0.04 6.65 11.75
N LEU A 39 -0.19 6.40 13.02
CA LEU A 39 0.39 5.30 13.80
C LEU A 39 -0.73 4.43 14.39
N ASP A 40 -0.78 3.16 14.03
CA ASP A 40 -1.68 2.20 14.67
C ASP A 40 -1.01 1.63 15.94
N VAL A 41 -1.28 2.29 17.07
CA VAL A 41 -0.72 1.91 18.38
C VAL A 41 -1.20 0.52 18.80
N ASN A 42 -2.41 0.14 18.44
CA ASN A 42 -2.95 -1.19 18.76
C ASN A 42 -2.21 -2.28 17.97
N ALA A 43 -2.01 -2.08 16.67
CA ALA A 43 -1.23 -3.01 15.84
C ALA A 43 0.23 -3.12 16.31
N ILE A 44 0.82 -2.02 16.80
CA ILE A 44 2.18 -2.02 17.40
C ILE A 44 2.19 -2.86 18.68
N ARG A 45 1.22 -2.68 19.58
CA ARG A 45 1.08 -3.45 20.83
C ARG A 45 0.91 -4.93 20.54
N ASP A 46 -0.05 -5.28 19.69
CA ASP A 46 -0.31 -6.67 19.27
C ASP A 46 0.94 -7.35 18.69
N ARG A 47 1.73 -6.59 17.93
CA ARG A 47 3.00 -7.10 17.40
C ARG A 47 4.01 -7.41 18.48
N ILE A 48 4.15 -6.53 19.47
CA ILE A 48 5.07 -6.74 20.62
C ILE A 48 4.64 -7.99 21.39
N GLU A 49 3.35 -8.15 21.66
CA GLU A 49 2.78 -9.30 22.37
C GLU A 49 2.97 -10.63 21.63
N ARG A 50 2.97 -10.60 20.29
CA ARG A 50 3.25 -11.77 19.43
C ARG A 50 4.73 -12.03 19.17
N GLY A 51 5.64 -11.45 19.94
CA GLY A 51 7.09 -11.65 19.81
C GLY A 51 7.71 -10.92 18.62
N GLY A 52 7.13 -9.81 18.17
CA GLY A 52 7.73 -8.94 17.14
C GLY A 52 7.58 -9.43 15.70
N THR A 53 6.81 -10.48 15.43
CA THR A 53 6.56 -11.01 14.07
C THR A 53 5.47 -10.20 13.35
N GLY A 54 5.60 -10.04 12.02
CA GLY A 54 4.64 -9.33 11.16
C GLY A 54 4.97 -7.86 10.91
N GLY A 55 4.24 -7.22 9.99
CA GLY A 55 4.30 -5.79 9.69
C GLY A 55 3.42 -4.99 10.66
N ALA A 56 3.92 -3.86 11.15
CA ALA A 56 3.15 -2.91 11.93
C ALA A 56 3.34 -1.47 11.43
N SER A 57 3.89 -1.30 10.23
CA SER A 57 4.02 0.02 9.60
C SER A 57 2.74 0.33 8.83
N THR A 58 2.17 1.49 9.11
CA THR A 58 0.96 1.99 8.46
C THR A 58 1.23 2.49 7.03
N ILE A 59 0.19 2.68 6.25
CA ILE A 59 0.27 3.32 4.91
C ILE A 59 0.92 4.70 5.03
N SER A 60 0.53 5.51 6.02
CA SER A 60 1.11 6.85 6.25
C SER A 60 2.61 6.80 6.53
N GLN A 61 3.07 5.86 7.33
CA GLN A 61 4.50 5.65 7.56
C GLN A 61 5.24 5.24 6.29
N GLN A 62 4.62 4.41 5.45
CA GLN A 62 5.22 4.00 4.19
C GLN A 62 5.32 5.18 3.20
N VAL A 63 4.31 6.06 3.15
CA VAL A 63 4.36 7.30 2.35
C VAL A 63 5.48 8.21 2.84
N VAL A 64 5.55 8.49 4.14
CA VAL A 64 6.62 9.32 4.72
C VAL A 64 7.99 8.75 4.38
N LYS A 65 8.17 7.44 4.55
CA LYS A 65 9.42 6.76 4.20
C LYS A 65 9.80 6.95 2.72
N ASN A 66 8.84 6.78 1.82
CA ASN A 66 9.12 6.77 0.38
C ASN A 66 9.26 8.19 -0.21
N VAL A 67 8.58 9.20 0.37
CA VAL A 67 8.56 10.57 -0.15
C VAL A 67 9.63 11.45 0.49
N TYR A 68 9.85 11.32 1.80
CA TYR A 68 10.70 12.28 2.54
C TYR A 68 12.00 11.70 3.08
N LEU A 69 12.13 10.37 3.19
CA LEU A 69 13.26 9.78 3.87
C LEU A 69 14.17 9.01 2.90
N TRP A 70 15.40 8.80 3.34
CA TRP A 70 16.42 8.07 2.57
C TRP A 70 16.21 6.55 2.62
N HIS A 71 16.73 5.86 1.62
CA HIS A 71 16.72 4.40 1.57
C HIS A 71 17.71 3.80 2.57
N GLY A 72 17.38 2.62 3.09
CA GLY A 72 18.21 1.90 4.04
C GLY A 72 17.50 1.66 5.38
N ARG A 73 18.04 0.74 6.18
CA ARG A 73 17.53 0.42 7.51
C ARG A 73 18.42 1.09 8.55
N SER A 74 17.91 2.12 9.24
CA SER A 74 18.57 2.73 10.39
C SER A 74 17.55 3.13 11.44
N TRP A 75 17.96 3.13 12.69
CA TRP A 75 17.13 3.58 13.80
C TRP A 75 16.79 5.07 13.69
N THR A 76 17.73 5.88 13.24
CA THR A 76 17.52 7.32 13.00
C THR A 76 16.44 7.56 11.96
N ARG A 77 16.46 6.83 10.84
CA ARG A 77 15.39 6.90 9.84
C ARG A 77 14.03 6.47 10.42
N LYS A 78 13.99 5.39 11.21
CA LYS A 78 12.73 4.93 11.82
C LYS A 78 12.19 5.92 12.86
N ALA A 79 13.05 6.59 13.61
CA ALA A 79 12.67 7.66 14.52
C ALA A 79 12.13 8.89 13.75
N ALA A 80 12.79 9.30 12.66
CA ALA A 80 12.31 10.36 11.78
C ALA A 80 10.93 9.99 11.17
N GLU A 81 10.74 8.76 10.69
CA GLU A 81 9.48 8.26 10.16
C GLU A 81 8.35 8.39 11.19
N ALA A 82 8.59 7.96 12.45
CA ALA A 82 7.61 8.05 13.52
C ALA A 82 7.24 9.51 13.88
N LEU A 83 8.20 10.44 13.78
CA LEU A 83 7.97 11.86 14.06
C LEU A 83 7.24 12.56 12.91
N TRP A 84 7.62 12.29 11.64
CA TRP A 84 7.04 12.93 10.48
C TRP A 84 5.64 12.41 10.13
N THR A 85 5.30 11.18 10.49
CA THR A 85 4.02 10.58 10.14
C THR A 85 2.81 11.34 10.70
N PRO A 86 2.73 11.67 12.01
CA PRO A 86 1.63 12.47 12.53
C PRO A 86 1.56 13.88 11.92
N LEU A 87 2.72 14.52 11.66
CA LEU A 87 2.78 15.83 11.00
C LEU A 87 2.22 15.78 9.58
N THR A 88 2.48 14.69 8.86
CA THR A 88 1.93 14.49 7.52
C THR A 88 0.40 14.38 7.55
N GLU A 89 -0.16 13.68 8.53
CA GLU A 89 -1.62 13.54 8.68
C GLU A 89 -2.32 14.82 9.18
N LEU A 90 -1.59 15.77 9.75
CA LEU A 90 -2.13 17.10 10.03
C LEU A 90 -2.33 17.94 8.77
N ILE A 91 -1.55 17.67 7.71
CA ILE A 91 -1.53 18.47 6.48
C ILE A 91 -2.32 17.76 5.36
N TRP A 92 -2.24 16.44 5.27
CA TRP A 92 -2.85 15.63 4.23
C TRP A 92 -4.03 14.81 4.74
N THR A 93 -5.11 14.81 3.99
CA THR A 93 -6.25 13.91 4.24
C THR A 93 -5.85 12.45 4.00
N LYS A 94 -6.57 11.51 4.59
CA LYS A 94 -6.40 10.08 4.34
C LYS A 94 -6.50 9.73 2.85
N HIS A 95 -7.42 10.38 2.14
CA HIS A 95 -7.55 10.29 0.69
C HIS A 95 -6.23 10.61 -0.02
N ARG A 96 -5.61 11.77 0.30
CA ARG A 96 -4.34 12.18 -0.30
C ARG A 96 -3.18 11.27 0.07
N VAL A 97 -3.13 10.79 1.30
CA VAL A 97 -2.11 9.83 1.75
C VAL A 97 -2.21 8.53 0.95
N LEU A 98 -3.43 7.99 0.77
CA LEU A 98 -3.64 6.76 0.01
C LEU A 98 -3.35 6.94 -1.48
N GLU A 99 -3.73 8.08 -2.05
CA GLU A 99 -3.39 8.45 -3.43
C GLU A 99 -1.88 8.42 -3.65
N LEU A 100 -1.13 9.11 -2.78
CA LEU A 100 0.33 9.11 -2.85
C LEU A 100 0.91 7.71 -2.66
N TYR A 101 0.39 6.95 -1.69
CA TYR A 101 0.83 5.57 -1.47
C TYR A 101 0.74 4.73 -2.73
N LEU A 102 -0.42 4.72 -3.39
CA LEU A 102 -0.66 3.95 -4.60
C LEU A 102 0.19 4.41 -5.79
N ASN A 103 0.63 5.66 -5.78
CA ASN A 103 1.47 6.21 -6.83
C ASN A 103 2.98 6.04 -6.58
N VAL A 104 3.45 5.97 -5.31
CA VAL A 104 4.88 5.87 -5.01
C VAL A 104 5.33 4.46 -4.62
N ALA A 105 4.42 3.53 -4.41
CA ALA A 105 4.76 2.14 -4.09
C ALA A 105 5.47 1.47 -5.28
N GLU A 106 6.53 0.72 -4.99
CA GLU A 106 7.21 -0.14 -5.96
C GLU A 106 6.45 -1.46 -6.07
N PHE A 107 6.06 -1.86 -7.28
CA PHE A 107 5.34 -3.11 -7.56
C PHE A 107 6.21 -4.16 -8.26
N ASP A 108 7.32 -3.75 -8.87
CA ASP A 108 8.38 -4.60 -9.39
C ASP A 108 9.65 -3.77 -9.51
N GLU A 109 10.79 -4.37 -9.89
CA GLU A 109 12.03 -3.64 -10.07
C GLU A 109 11.85 -2.53 -11.12
N GLY A 110 11.89 -1.26 -10.66
CA GLY A 110 11.71 -0.08 -11.53
C GLY A 110 10.26 0.22 -11.93
N ILE A 111 9.27 -0.52 -11.45
CA ILE A 111 7.83 -0.27 -11.71
C ILE A 111 7.22 0.42 -10.48
N PHE A 112 6.97 1.69 -10.60
CA PHE A 112 6.41 2.51 -9.52
C PHE A 112 4.99 2.99 -9.86
N GLY A 113 4.11 2.93 -8.87
CA GLY A 113 2.72 3.34 -8.98
C GLY A 113 1.80 2.28 -9.59
N VAL A 114 0.54 2.35 -9.16
CA VAL A 114 -0.50 1.37 -9.53
C VAL A 114 -0.82 1.38 -11.02
N GLN A 115 -0.77 2.53 -11.68
CA GLN A 115 -1.05 2.65 -13.12
C GLN A 115 0.00 1.89 -13.94
N ALA A 116 1.29 2.13 -13.64
CA ALA A 116 2.38 1.40 -14.28
C ALA A 116 2.31 -0.10 -13.99
N ALA A 117 2.02 -0.48 -12.75
CA ALA A 117 1.87 -1.88 -12.34
C ALA A 117 0.70 -2.59 -13.03
N SER A 118 -0.44 -1.92 -13.19
CA SER A 118 -1.63 -2.47 -13.86
C SER A 118 -1.34 -2.79 -15.32
N ARG A 119 -0.68 -1.87 -16.00
CA ARG A 119 -0.25 -2.07 -17.40
C ARG A 119 0.81 -3.16 -17.50
N HIS A 120 1.80 -3.16 -16.60
CA HIS A 120 2.89 -4.14 -16.59
C HIS A 120 2.39 -5.57 -16.37
N TYR A 121 1.53 -5.80 -15.39
CA TYR A 121 1.09 -7.15 -15.02
C TYR A 121 -0.13 -7.65 -15.78
N PHE A 122 -1.03 -6.74 -16.20
CA PHE A 122 -2.34 -7.12 -16.73
C PHE A 122 -2.72 -6.44 -18.04
N GLY A 123 -1.96 -5.46 -18.52
CA GLY A 123 -2.26 -4.74 -19.77
C GLY A 123 -3.50 -3.84 -19.68
N VAL A 124 -3.95 -3.47 -18.47
CA VAL A 124 -5.13 -2.63 -18.23
C VAL A 124 -4.76 -1.35 -17.50
N ASN A 125 -5.64 -0.33 -17.53
CA ASN A 125 -5.45 0.85 -16.69
C ASN A 125 -5.81 0.56 -15.23
N ALA A 126 -5.36 1.41 -14.32
CA ALA A 126 -5.67 1.29 -12.89
C ALA A 126 -7.18 1.41 -12.60
N SER A 127 -7.92 2.18 -13.43
CA SER A 127 -9.38 2.28 -13.40
C SER A 127 -10.11 0.97 -13.72
N ASP A 128 -9.49 0.10 -14.53
CA ASP A 128 -10.11 -1.11 -15.08
C ASP A 128 -9.74 -2.37 -14.31
N LEU A 129 -9.03 -2.23 -13.18
CA LEU A 129 -8.62 -3.35 -12.35
C LEU A 129 -9.84 -4.10 -11.78
N SER A 130 -9.91 -5.40 -12.08
CA SER A 130 -10.85 -6.30 -11.41
C SER A 130 -10.45 -6.52 -9.94
N ALA A 131 -11.39 -6.97 -9.11
CA ALA A 131 -11.13 -7.24 -7.70
C ALA A 131 -9.99 -8.26 -7.47
N VAL A 132 -9.89 -9.27 -8.33
CA VAL A 132 -8.81 -10.27 -8.26
C VAL A 132 -7.46 -9.67 -8.64
N GLN A 133 -7.40 -8.82 -9.66
CA GLN A 133 -6.17 -8.14 -10.08
C GLN A 133 -5.70 -7.17 -9.00
N ALA A 134 -6.60 -6.37 -8.44
CA ALA A 134 -6.31 -5.45 -7.34
C ALA A 134 -5.76 -6.19 -6.11
N ALA A 135 -6.40 -7.29 -5.70
CA ALA A 135 -5.93 -8.10 -4.59
C ALA A 135 -4.57 -8.73 -4.85
N ARG A 136 -4.25 -9.12 -6.09
CA ARG A 136 -2.93 -9.64 -6.49
C ARG A 136 -1.85 -8.55 -6.43
N LEU A 137 -2.13 -7.34 -6.90
CA LEU A 137 -1.21 -6.20 -6.76
C LEU A 137 -0.96 -5.88 -5.28
N ALA A 138 -1.98 -5.83 -4.45
CA ALA A 138 -1.82 -5.61 -3.03
C ALA A 138 -1.03 -6.75 -2.34
N ALA A 139 -1.19 -7.99 -2.80
CA ALA A 139 -0.49 -9.14 -2.22
C ALA A 139 1.02 -9.15 -2.47
N ILE A 140 1.51 -8.48 -3.51
CA ILE A 140 2.95 -8.43 -3.81
C ILE A 140 3.68 -7.30 -3.10
N LEU A 141 2.99 -6.25 -2.63
CA LEU A 141 3.58 -5.06 -1.99
C LEU A 141 4.66 -5.33 -0.93
N PRO A 142 4.55 -6.32 -0.04
CA PRO A 142 5.60 -6.57 0.96
C PRO A 142 6.94 -7.05 0.38
N SER A 143 6.94 -7.57 -0.84
CA SER A 143 8.15 -8.09 -1.51
C SER A 143 7.97 -8.05 -3.04
N PRO A 144 7.85 -6.85 -3.63
CA PRO A 144 7.46 -6.70 -5.03
C PRO A 144 8.49 -7.30 -6.00
N LYS A 145 9.78 -7.23 -5.65
CA LYS A 145 10.89 -7.76 -6.49
C LYS A 145 10.99 -9.29 -6.53
N THR A 146 10.23 -9.98 -5.69
CA THR A 146 10.30 -11.47 -5.57
C THR A 146 8.97 -12.15 -5.80
N ARG A 147 7.88 -11.36 -5.94
CA ARG A 147 6.52 -11.85 -6.17
C ARG A 147 6.00 -11.32 -7.49
N SER A 148 5.19 -12.12 -8.18
CA SER A 148 4.52 -11.69 -9.42
C SER A 148 3.01 -11.65 -9.23
N ALA A 149 2.37 -10.59 -9.72
CA ALA A 149 0.92 -10.47 -9.70
C ALA A 149 0.26 -11.22 -10.86
N SER A 150 0.92 -11.33 -12.01
CA SER A 150 0.40 -12.08 -13.17
C SER A 150 0.58 -13.60 -12.99
N ASN A 151 1.71 -14.03 -12.41
CA ASN A 151 2.00 -15.44 -12.13
C ASN A 151 2.27 -15.68 -10.63
N PRO A 152 1.25 -15.55 -9.77
CA PRO A 152 1.44 -15.63 -8.33
C PRO A 152 1.71 -17.05 -7.84
N SER A 153 2.64 -17.21 -6.90
CA SER A 153 2.85 -18.44 -6.16
C SER A 153 1.61 -18.83 -5.34
N ASN A 154 1.54 -20.06 -4.85
CA ASN A 154 0.44 -20.50 -3.99
C ASN A 154 0.30 -19.65 -2.72
N THR A 155 1.41 -19.20 -2.14
CA THR A 155 1.40 -18.29 -0.98
C THR A 155 0.83 -16.92 -1.35
N THR A 156 1.24 -16.36 -2.49
CA THR A 156 0.70 -15.08 -2.99
C THR A 156 -0.78 -15.20 -3.33
N ARG A 157 -1.22 -16.32 -3.90
CA ARG A 157 -2.65 -16.57 -4.20
C ARG A 157 -3.50 -16.60 -2.92
N ARG A 158 -3.04 -17.31 -1.88
CA ARG A 158 -3.74 -17.36 -0.59
C ARG A 158 -3.81 -15.99 0.06
N ARG A 159 -2.71 -15.21 0.03
CA ARG A 159 -2.71 -13.84 0.51
C ARG A 159 -3.68 -12.96 -0.29
N ALA A 160 -3.70 -13.06 -1.61
CA ALA A 160 -4.63 -12.31 -2.45
C ALA A 160 -6.10 -12.67 -2.16
N ALA A 161 -6.42 -13.93 -1.90
CA ALA A 161 -7.77 -14.32 -1.49
C ALA A 161 -8.18 -13.66 -0.16
N SER A 162 -7.31 -13.69 0.86
CA SER A 162 -7.57 -13.01 2.13
C SER A 162 -7.73 -11.49 1.98
N ILE A 163 -6.95 -10.86 1.08
CA ILE A 163 -7.07 -9.44 0.79
C ILE A 163 -8.39 -9.13 0.08
N LEU A 164 -8.82 -9.98 -0.83
CA LEU A 164 -10.10 -9.85 -1.53
C LEU A 164 -11.28 -9.84 -0.53
N ASP A 165 -11.28 -10.77 0.42
CA ASP A 165 -12.28 -10.85 1.49
C ASP A 165 -12.21 -9.62 2.40
N GLY A 166 -10.99 -9.19 2.78
CA GLY A 166 -10.78 -7.97 3.56
C GLY A 166 -11.26 -6.70 2.87
N ALA A 167 -11.01 -6.56 1.57
CA ALA A 167 -11.47 -5.41 0.78
C ALA A 167 -13.00 -5.37 0.64
N ALA A 168 -13.64 -6.54 0.54
CA ALA A 168 -15.10 -6.65 0.56
C ALA A 168 -15.67 -6.25 1.93
N THR A 169 -15.04 -6.68 3.01
CA THR A 169 -15.44 -6.33 4.39
C THR A 169 -15.32 -4.82 4.63
N ILE A 170 -14.20 -4.20 4.27
CA ILE A 170 -13.97 -2.75 4.41
C ILE A 170 -15.04 -1.94 3.66
N ARG A 171 -15.51 -2.43 2.52
CA ARG A 171 -16.61 -1.80 1.77
C ARG A 171 -17.91 -1.79 2.54
N VAL A 172 -18.23 -2.86 3.26
CA VAL A 172 -19.51 -3.08 3.92
C VAL A 172 -19.58 -2.42 5.30
N ASP A 173 -18.47 -2.40 6.03
CA ASP A 173 -18.40 -1.92 7.42
C ASP A 173 -18.06 -0.43 7.57
N GLY A 174 -17.96 0.30 6.46
CA GLY A 174 -17.73 1.76 6.46
C GLY A 174 -16.28 2.19 6.70
N ARG A 175 -15.33 1.26 6.84
CA ARG A 175 -13.90 1.60 7.03
C ARG A 175 -13.24 2.19 5.78
N ALA A 176 -13.96 2.38 4.70
CA ALA A 176 -13.49 3.08 3.51
C ALA A 176 -13.86 4.57 3.48
N ALA A 177 -14.70 5.05 4.39
CA ALA A 177 -15.28 6.40 4.36
C ALA A 177 -14.23 7.52 4.27
N CYS A 178 -13.06 7.37 4.92
CA CYS A 178 -12.03 8.42 4.96
C CYS A 178 -11.28 8.61 3.62
N PHE A 179 -11.45 7.71 2.65
CA PHE A 179 -10.79 7.78 1.34
C PHE A 179 -11.70 7.54 0.13
N ASN A 180 -12.96 7.18 0.32
CA ASN A 180 -13.89 6.97 -0.80
C ASN A 180 -14.57 8.27 -1.30
N GLY A 181 -14.29 9.43 -0.71
CA GLY A 181 -14.83 10.70 -1.19
C GLY A 181 -16.36 10.86 -1.04
N GLU A 182 -16.99 10.14 -0.09
CA GLU A 182 -18.40 10.34 0.30
C GLU A 182 -18.53 11.36 1.42
#